data_19b867553c66371f1cbe0dc99201af17
#
_entry.id   19b867553c66371f1cbe0dc99201af17
#
_cell.length_a   1.000
_cell.length_b   1.000
_cell.length_c   1.000
_cell.angle_alpha   90.00
_cell.angle_beta   90.00
_cell.angle_gamma   90.00
#
_symmetry.space_group_name_H-M   'P 1'
#
loop_
_entity.id
_entity.type
_entity.pdbx_description
1 polymer ?
#
loop_
_entity_poly.entity_id
_entity_poly.type
_entity_poly.pdbx_seq_one_letter_code
_entity_poly.pdbx_strand_id
1 'polypeptide(L)'
;MVRVRVVKYLRGEIDMQISGNLNNMMDNTTTQISSIKTNNLKSKADAAVKDNDDTVLMDACKQFESYFIDQIMKEMRNTLSKDDGDSMIPKSKGETMFTEMKDSEYSKQATDNGGIGIAKLMFEQLKKTNS
;
A
#
# COMPACT_ATOMS: atom_id res chain seq x y z
N MET A 1 -28.91 16.31 38.64
CA MET A 1 -27.44 16.34 38.41
C MET A 1 -26.81 14.98 38.05
N VAL A 2 -27.34 13.87 38.45
CA VAL A 2 -26.82 12.53 38.16
C VAL A 2 -27.02 12.11 36.68
N ARG A 3 -28.10 12.51 36.05
CA ARG A 3 -28.43 12.15 34.66
C ARG A 3 -27.45 12.72 33.61
N VAL A 4 -26.89 13.90 33.81
CA VAL A 4 -25.97 14.54 32.85
C VAL A 4 -24.55 13.90 32.87
N ARG A 5 -24.11 13.42 34.04
CA ARG A 5 -22.84 12.73 34.17
C ARG A 5 -22.85 11.34 33.52
N VAL A 6 -23.93 10.60 33.65
CA VAL A 6 -24.06 9.25 33.04
C VAL A 6 -24.09 9.33 31.52
N VAL A 7 -24.81 10.32 30.94
CA VAL A 7 -24.86 10.52 29.49
C VAL A 7 -23.45 10.90 28.93
N LYS A 8 -22.69 11.67 29.66
CA LYS A 8 -21.31 12.06 29.25
C LYS A 8 -20.33 10.87 29.29
N TYR A 9 -20.49 9.98 30.27
CA TYR A 9 -19.69 8.76 30.37
C TYR A 9 -20.03 7.75 29.26
N LEU A 10 -21.32 7.51 29.01
CA LEU A 10 -21.77 6.63 27.93
C LEU A 10 -21.38 7.14 26.53
N ARG A 11 -21.37 8.46 26.32
CA ARG A 11 -20.96 9.05 25.05
C ARG A 11 -19.47 8.89 24.80
N GLY A 12 -18.62 9.02 25.84
CA GLY A 12 -17.19 8.80 25.72
C GLY A 12 -16.81 7.35 25.46
N GLU A 13 -17.50 6.38 26.07
CA GLU A 13 -17.28 4.94 25.82
C GLU A 13 -17.76 4.53 24.43
N ILE A 14 -18.88 5.06 23.95
CA ILE A 14 -19.39 4.77 22.60
C ILE A 14 -18.47 5.35 21.55
N ASP A 15 -17.96 6.57 21.70
CA ASP A 15 -17.04 7.19 20.75
C ASP A 15 -15.71 6.43 20.71
N MET A 16 -15.21 5.90 21.83
CA MET A 16 -13.98 5.11 21.91
C MET A 16 -14.15 3.71 21.30
N GLN A 17 -15.32 3.07 21.46
CA GLN A 17 -15.60 1.77 20.84
C GLN A 17 -15.80 1.88 19.33
N ILE A 18 -16.46 2.92 18.83
CA ILE A 18 -16.65 3.17 17.41
C ILE A 18 -15.30 3.46 16.74
N SER A 19 -14.47 4.28 17.36
CA SER A 19 -13.13 4.61 16.86
C SER A 19 -12.22 3.39 16.83
N GLY A 20 -12.22 2.55 17.87
CA GLY A 20 -11.44 1.31 17.92
C GLY A 20 -11.87 0.29 16.88
N ASN A 21 -13.17 0.16 16.64
CA ASN A 21 -13.71 -0.80 15.67
C ASN A 21 -13.46 -0.37 14.22
N LEU A 22 -13.54 0.93 13.93
CA LEU A 22 -13.16 1.50 12.62
C LEU A 22 -11.68 1.33 12.35
N ASN A 23 -10.83 1.49 13.37
CA ASN A 23 -9.39 1.31 13.25
C ASN A 23 -9.01 -0.13 12.88
N ASN A 24 -9.56 -1.11 13.58
CA ASN A 24 -9.34 -2.53 13.28
C ASN A 24 -9.88 -2.92 11.90
N MET A 25 -10.97 -2.34 11.48
CA MET A 25 -11.56 -2.60 10.17
C MET A 25 -10.70 -2.02 9.04
N MET A 26 -10.14 -0.83 9.22
CA MET A 26 -9.24 -0.21 8.24
C MET A 26 -7.90 -0.95 8.15
N ASP A 27 -7.28 -1.32 9.26
CA ASP A 27 -6.01 -2.05 9.29
C ASP A 27 -6.16 -3.43 8.62
N ASN A 28 -7.27 -4.12 8.87
CA ASN A 28 -7.56 -5.40 8.23
C ASN A 28 -7.81 -5.25 6.72
N THR A 29 -8.50 -4.20 6.30
CA THR A 29 -8.75 -3.91 4.89
C THR A 29 -7.45 -3.60 4.13
N THR A 30 -6.56 -2.80 4.72
CA THR A 30 -5.27 -2.45 4.11
C THR A 30 -4.38 -3.68 3.95
N THR A 31 -4.34 -4.56 4.96
CA THR A 31 -3.58 -5.82 4.89
C THR A 31 -4.15 -6.76 3.83
N GLN A 32 -5.47 -6.85 3.71
CA GLN A 32 -6.12 -7.66 2.67
C GLN A 32 -5.87 -7.11 1.27
N ILE A 33 -5.93 -5.79 1.06
CA ILE A 33 -5.65 -5.17 -0.24
C ILE A 33 -4.20 -5.44 -0.67
N SER A 34 -3.23 -5.33 0.22
CA SER A 34 -1.84 -5.61 -0.09
C SER A 34 -1.59 -7.08 -0.44
N SER A 35 -2.21 -8.01 0.27
CA SER A 35 -2.10 -9.45 -0.02
C SER A 35 -2.81 -9.83 -1.33
N ILE A 36 -3.96 -9.21 -1.64
CA ILE A 36 -4.64 -9.40 -2.92
C ILE A 36 -3.78 -8.87 -4.08
N LYS A 37 -3.16 -7.70 -3.93
CA LYS A 37 -2.23 -7.15 -4.95
C LYS A 37 -1.05 -8.08 -5.20
N THR A 38 -0.42 -8.60 -4.16
CA THR A 38 0.74 -9.50 -4.28
C THR A 38 0.36 -10.83 -4.92
N ASN A 39 -0.78 -11.42 -4.55
CA ASN A 39 -1.26 -12.67 -5.11
C ASN A 39 -1.67 -12.52 -6.59
N ASN A 40 -2.32 -11.42 -6.94
CA ASN A 40 -2.66 -11.12 -8.34
C ASN A 40 -1.40 -10.92 -9.20
N LEU A 41 -0.39 -10.24 -8.66
CA LEU A 41 0.87 -10.02 -9.35
C LEU A 41 1.60 -11.34 -9.60
N LYS A 42 1.66 -12.21 -8.59
CA LYS A 42 2.24 -13.55 -8.71
C LYS A 42 1.50 -14.40 -9.75
N SER A 43 0.17 -14.45 -9.70
CA SER A 43 -0.64 -15.21 -10.66
C SER A 43 -0.45 -14.73 -12.10
N LYS A 44 -0.35 -13.41 -12.31
CA LYS A 44 -0.08 -12.85 -13.64
C LYS A 44 1.32 -13.20 -14.13
N ALA A 45 2.33 -13.14 -13.26
CA ALA A 45 3.69 -13.52 -13.61
C ALA A 45 3.79 -15.01 -13.97
N ASP A 46 3.18 -15.90 -13.18
CA ASP A 46 3.15 -17.33 -13.42
C ASP A 46 2.42 -17.69 -14.72
N ALA A 47 1.31 -17.01 -15.03
CA ALA A 47 0.58 -17.20 -16.28
C ALA A 47 1.39 -16.71 -17.49
N ALA A 48 2.02 -15.54 -17.40
CA ALA A 48 2.83 -14.97 -18.46
C ALA A 48 4.03 -15.85 -18.82
N VAL A 49 4.66 -16.46 -17.82
CA VAL A 49 5.76 -17.41 -18.01
C VAL A 49 5.30 -18.68 -18.74
N LYS A 50 4.08 -19.19 -18.44
CA LYS A 50 3.53 -20.39 -19.08
C LYS A 50 3.15 -20.16 -20.54
N ASP A 51 2.60 -19.01 -20.86
CA ASP A 51 2.06 -18.71 -22.19
C ASP A 51 3.12 -18.15 -23.16
N ASN A 52 4.37 -17.91 -22.70
CA ASN A 52 5.45 -17.26 -23.46
C ASN A 52 5.03 -15.91 -24.09
N ASP A 53 4.12 -15.20 -23.45
CA ASP A 53 3.66 -13.88 -23.90
C ASP A 53 4.55 -12.77 -23.32
N ASP A 54 5.45 -12.28 -24.15
CA ASP A 54 6.41 -11.22 -23.80
C ASP A 54 5.71 -9.93 -23.31
N THR A 55 4.52 -9.65 -23.81
CA THR A 55 3.78 -8.43 -23.44
C THR A 55 3.19 -8.55 -22.05
N VAL A 56 2.58 -9.69 -21.72
CA VAL A 56 2.03 -9.99 -20.41
C VAL A 56 3.15 -10.11 -19.37
N LEU A 57 4.29 -10.71 -19.75
CA LEU A 57 5.46 -10.80 -18.88
C LEU A 57 6.04 -9.43 -18.55
N MET A 58 6.17 -8.55 -19.55
CA MET A 58 6.66 -7.18 -19.35
C MET A 58 5.68 -6.36 -18.48
N ASP A 59 4.37 -6.52 -18.67
CA ASP A 59 3.35 -5.86 -17.84
C ASP A 59 3.45 -6.33 -16.38
N ALA A 60 3.62 -7.61 -16.14
CA ALA A 60 3.84 -8.15 -14.79
C ALA A 60 5.12 -7.58 -14.14
N CYS A 61 6.21 -7.46 -14.89
CA CYS A 61 7.46 -6.85 -14.41
C CYS A 61 7.28 -5.36 -14.06
N LYS A 62 6.54 -4.61 -14.87
CA LYS A 62 6.20 -3.21 -14.58
C LYS A 62 5.34 -3.06 -13.34
N GLN A 63 4.34 -3.92 -13.16
CA GLN A 63 3.51 -3.92 -11.95
C GLN A 63 4.35 -4.21 -10.69
N PHE A 64 5.31 -5.13 -10.79
CA PHE A 64 6.25 -5.39 -9.71
C PHE A 64 7.12 -4.18 -9.41
N GLU A 65 7.67 -3.51 -10.43
CA GLU A 65 8.47 -2.30 -10.25
C GLU A 65 7.66 -1.19 -9.56
N SER A 66 6.43 -0.95 -10.00
CA SER A 66 5.52 0.02 -9.37
C SER A 66 5.26 -0.31 -7.90
N TYR A 67 5.01 -1.57 -7.58
CA TYR A 67 4.84 -2.03 -6.21
C TYR A 67 6.12 -1.80 -5.37
N PHE A 68 7.28 -2.07 -5.93
CA PHE A 68 8.56 -1.88 -5.26
C PHE A 68 8.83 -0.40 -4.96
N ILE A 69 8.56 0.49 -5.92
CA ILE A 69 8.67 1.95 -5.73
C ILE A 69 7.72 2.41 -4.63
N ASP A 70 6.47 1.93 -4.62
CA ASP A 70 5.49 2.25 -3.57
C ASP A 70 5.98 1.83 -2.17
N GLN A 71 6.58 0.64 -2.04
CA GLN A 71 7.16 0.18 -0.77
C GLN A 71 8.35 1.06 -0.33
N ILE A 72 9.23 1.42 -1.24
CA ILE A 72 10.34 2.33 -0.93
C ILE A 72 9.81 3.68 -0.44
N MET A 73 8.81 4.25 -1.11
CA MET A 73 8.21 5.52 -0.68
C MET A 73 7.59 5.43 0.71
N LYS A 74 6.91 4.32 1.04
CA LYS A 74 6.37 4.07 2.37
C LYS A 74 7.46 4.00 3.42
N GLU A 75 8.53 3.25 3.17
CA GLU A 75 9.65 3.12 4.11
C GLU A 75 10.39 4.45 4.30
N MET A 76 10.63 5.20 3.23
CA MET A 76 11.20 6.55 3.32
C MET A 76 10.34 7.48 4.17
N ARG A 77 9.03 7.41 4.03
CA ARG A 77 8.08 8.20 4.82
C ARG A 77 8.07 7.78 6.30
N ASN A 78 8.15 6.48 6.56
CA ASN A 78 8.23 5.94 7.90
C ASN A 78 9.50 6.39 8.64
N THR A 79 10.61 6.54 7.94
CA THR A 79 11.84 7.07 8.54
C THR A 79 11.71 8.54 8.90
N LEU A 80 11.06 9.34 8.06
CA LEU A 80 10.80 10.75 8.33
C LEU A 80 9.82 10.95 9.50
N SER A 81 8.80 10.10 9.60
CA SER A 81 7.78 10.21 10.66
C SER A 81 8.30 9.83 12.05
N LYS A 82 9.42 9.12 12.15
CA LYS A 82 10.06 8.77 13.45
C LYS A 82 10.83 9.92 14.07
N ASP A 83 11.25 10.89 13.27
CA ASP A 83 11.99 12.06 13.73
C ASP A 83 11.06 13.20 14.19
N ASP A 84 9.78 13.15 13.86
CA ASP A 84 8.77 14.13 14.26
C ASP A 84 8.25 13.88 15.69
N GLY A 85 9.11 13.54 16.63
CA GLY A 85 8.79 13.40 18.06
C GLY A 85 8.21 14.66 18.72
N ASP A 86 8.13 15.76 17.97
CA ASP A 86 7.63 17.07 18.42
C ASP A 86 6.41 17.55 17.59
N SER A 87 5.80 16.70 16.78
CA SER A 87 4.55 17.06 16.08
C SER A 87 3.39 17.11 17.07
N MET A 88 3.01 18.31 17.47
CA MET A 88 1.88 18.57 18.40
C MET A 88 0.53 18.05 17.87
N ILE A 89 0.44 17.68 16.60
CA ILE A 89 -0.79 17.20 15.97
C ILE A 89 -0.50 15.84 15.29
N PRO A 90 -1.02 14.72 15.82
CA PRO A 90 -0.86 13.43 15.18
C PRO A 90 -1.60 13.43 13.84
N LYS A 91 -0.97 12.85 12.80
CA LYS A 91 -1.58 12.71 11.48
C LYS A 91 -2.89 11.95 11.57
N SER A 92 -3.92 12.48 10.94
CA SER A 92 -5.21 11.80 10.89
C SER A 92 -5.14 10.55 9.99
N LYS A 93 -5.98 9.56 10.27
CA LYS A 93 -6.06 8.35 9.42
C LYS A 93 -6.44 8.68 7.97
N GLY A 94 -7.28 9.69 7.76
CA GLY A 94 -7.63 10.18 6.43
C GLY A 94 -6.44 10.76 5.68
N GLU A 95 -5.57 11.48 6.36
CA GLU A 95 -4.33 12.01 5.80
C GLU A 95 -3.36 10.89 5.42
N THR A 96 -3.22 9.88 6.28
CA THR A 96 -2.38 8.71 5.99
C THR A 96 -2.89 7.98 4.76
N MET A 97 -4.19 7.70 4.69
CA MET A 97 -4.81 7.01 3.56
C MET A 97 -4.69 7.80 2.25
N PHE A 98 -4.90 9.12 2.29
CA PHE A 98 -4.72 9.99 1.13
C PHE A 98 -3.26 9.98 0.64
N THR A 99 -2.32 10.02 1.57
CA THR A 99 -0.88 9.96 1.28
C THR A 99 -0.50 8.64 0.62
N GLU A 100 -1.00 7.51 1.14
CA GLU A 100 -0.77 6.19 0.54
C GLU A 100 -1.35 6.07 -0.87
N MET A 101 -2.55 6.58 -1.10
CA MET A 101 -3.15 6.60 -2.44
C MET A 101 -2.32 7.44 -3.41
N LYS A 102 -1.85 8.59 -2.97
CA LYS A 102 -0.99 9.49 -3.75
C LYS A 102 0.36 8.83 -4.08
N ASP A 103 1.00 8.18 -3.11
CA ASP A 103 2.27 7.47 -3.32
C ASP A 103 2.10 6.31 -4.32
N SER A 104 1.01 5.57 -4.22
CA SER A 104 0.68 4.49 -5.16
C SER A 104 0.48 5.02 -6.59
N GLU A 105 -0.19 6.16 -6.76
CA GLU A 105 -0.38 6.78 -8.07
C GLU A 105 0.94 7.30 -8.65
N TYR A 106 1.78 7.94 -7.84
CA TYR A 106 3.11 8.37 -8.26
C TYR A 106 4.00 7.20 -8.67
N SER A 107 3.97 6.10 -7.93
CA SER A 107 4.73 4.89 -8.25
C SER A 107 4.34 4.32 -9.60
N LYS A 108 3.04 4.29 -9.89
CA LYS A 108 2.51 3.85 -11.16
C LYS A 108 2.95 4.77 -12.30
N GLN A 109 2.77 6.08 -12.15
CA GLN A 109 3.20 7.06 -13.15
C GLN A 109 4.71 7.02 -13.38
N ALA A 110 5.51 6.85 -12.34
CA ALA A 110 6.97 6.70 -12.45
C ALA A 110 7.31 5.48 -13.31
N THR A 111 6.67 4.34 -13.08
CA THR A 111 6.89 3.11 -13.85
C THR A 111 6.46 3.26 -15.31
N ASP A 112 5.31 3.91 -15.57
CA ASP A 112 4.80 4.15 -16.92
C ASP A 112 5.73 5.08 -17.72
N ASN A 113 6.43 6.00 -17.05
CA ASN A 113 7.40 6.90 -17.65
C ASN A 113 8.84 6.35 -17.73
N GLY A 114 9.02 5.05 -17.56
CA GLY A 114 10.30 4.37 -17.71
C GLY A 114 10.88 3.77 -16.43
N GLY A 115 10.30 4.07 -15.27
CA GLY A 115 10.66 3.48 -13.98
C GLY A 115 12.13 3.67 -13.59
N ILE A 116 12.59 2.81 -12.70
CA ILE A 116 14.00 2.71 -12.29
C ILE A 116 14.75 1.58 -13.03
N GLY A 117 14.08 0.90 -13.96
CA GLY A 117 14.65 -0.11 -14.84
C GLY A 117 14.64 -1.54 -14.30
N ILE A 118 14.06 -1.78 -13.12
CA ILE A 118 13.95 -3.13 -12.54
C ILE A 118 13.06 -4.02 -13.42
N ALA A 119 11.98 -3.49 -13.95
CA ALA A 119 11.07 -4.23 -14.83
C ALA A 119 11.80 -4.83 -16.04
N LYS A 120 12.66 -4.02 -16.68
CA LYS A 120 13.46 -4.47 -17.82
C LYS A 120 14.48 -5.55 -17.45
N LEU A 121 15.19 -5.36 -16.34
CA LEU A 121 16.15 -6.35 -15.84
C LEU A 121 15.48 -7.67 -15.49
N MET A 122 14.35 -7.63 -14.82
CA MET A 122 13.55 -8.83 -14.49
C MET A 122 13.06 -9.54 -15.74
N PHE A 123 12.54 -8.81 -16.69
CA PHE A 123 12.06 -9.35 -17.97
C PHE A 123 13.19 -10.08 -18.71
N GLU A 124 14.35 -9.46 -18.84
CA GLU A 124 15.50 -10.08 -19.50
C GLU A 124 15.99 -11.35 -18.79
N GLN A 125 15.99 -11.36 -17.45
CA GLN A 125 16.38 -12.53 -16.66
C GLN A 125 15.37 -13.67 -16.81
N LEU A 126 14.08 -13.39 -16.71
CA LEU A 126 13.02 -14.39 -16.84
C LEU A 126 13.00 -14.99 -18.25
N LYS A 127 13.24 -14.20 -19.29
CA LYS A 127 13.31 -14.66 -20.66
C LYS A 127 14.51 -15.60 -20.88
N LYS A 128 15.67 -15.29 -20.30
CA LYS A 128 16.87 -16.17 -20.38
C LYS A 128 16.65 -17.51 -19.65
N THR A 129 15.89 -17.52 -18.57
CA THR A 129 15.67 -18.74 -17.78
C THR A 129 14.68 -19.69 -18.46
N ASN A 130 13.81 -19.18 -19.34
CA ASN A 130 12.79 -19.93 -20.04
C ASN A 130 13.15 -20.27 -21.51
N SER A 131 14.31 -19.84 -21.99
CA SER A 131 14.87 -20.19 -23.29
C SER A 131 15.80 -21.39 -23.19
#